data_8e6511c49635d487bb3d9555be18ecf3
#
_entry.id   8e6511c49635d487bb3d9555be18ecf3
#
_cell.length_a   1.000
_cell.length_b   1.000
_cell.length_c   1.000
_cell.angle_alpha   90.00
_cell.angle_beta   90.00
_cell.angle_gamma   90.00
#
_symmetry.space_group_name_H-M   'P 1'
#
loop_
_entity.id
_entity.type
_entity.pdbx_description
1 polymer ?
#
loop_
_entity_poly.entity_id
_entity_poly.type
_entity_poly.pdbx_seq_one_letter_code
_entity_poly.pdbx_strand_id
1 'polypeptide(L)'
;GDMECVGIVRRNPNGEQPRELSGYEVKASLAELAVKPDVAILATPTRSVEKFALEALSMGISTADSFDIHGQIWNLRCTLDKAAKEHGCVSVISAGWVPGSDSVVRTLLQACAPKGLTYTNFGPGMSMGHTVAVKAIEGVKHALSMTIPLGTSIHRRMVYVELENGHTLEEVTAKIRADPYFASDETHVVQVDS
;
A
#
# COMPACT_ATOMS: atom_id res chain seq x y z
N GLY A 1 2.51 -18.24 -18.94
CA GLY A 1 2.41 -18.22 -17.48
C GLY A 1 1.24 -19.08 -17.04
N ASP A 2 1.15 -19.33 -15.76
CA ASP A 2 0.14 -20.23 -15.17
C ASP A 2 -1.11 -19.46 -14.70
N MET A 3 -1.16 -18.15 -14.96
CA MET A 3 -2.26 -17.26 -14.57
C MET A 3 -2.75 -16.44 -15.76
N GLU A 4 -4.06 -16.22 -15.78
CA GLU A 4 -4.75 -15.36 -16.74
C GLU A 4 -5.47 -14.23 -15.98
N CYS A 5 -5.37 -13.00 -16.48
CA CYS A 5 -6.11 -11.89 -15.93
C CYS A 5 -7.53 -11.89 -16.51
N VAL A 6 -8.50 -12.27 -15.70
CA VAL A 6 -9.92 -12.36 -16.13
C VAL A 6 -10.67 -11.04 -15.99
N GLY A 7 -10.10 -10.05 -15.31
CA GLY A 7 -10.71 -8.73 -15.20
C GLY A 7 -10.03 -7.83 -14.16
N ILE A 8 -10.39 -6.56 -14.16
CA ILE A 8 -9.85 -5.52 -13.31
C ILE A 8 -10.99 -4.77 -12.63
N VAL A 9 -10.86 -4.57 -11.33
CA VAL A 9 -11.82 -3.78 -10.56
C VAL A 9 -11.26 -2.40 -10.27
N ARG A 10 -12.00 -1.36 -10.64
CA ARG A 10 -11.62 0.03 -10.40
C ARG A 10 -12.79 0.85 -9.86
N ARG A 11 -12.50 1.85 -9.03
CA ARG A 11 -13.50 2.78 -8.46
C ARG A 11 -14.29 3.51 -9.56
N ASN A 12 -13.64 3.86 -10.68
CA ASN A 12 -14.28 4.48 -11.84
C ASN A 12 -14.02 3.64 -13.10
N PRO A 13 -14.80 2.60 -13.36
CA PRO A 13 -14.60 1.71 -14.50
C PRO A 13 -14.90 2.38 -15.85
N ASN A 14 -15.74 3.43 -15.86
CA ASN A 14 -16.15 4.14 -17.07
C ASN A 14 -15.28 5.40 -17.35
N GLY A 15 -14.33 5.71 -16.49
CA GLY A 15 -13.39 6.81 -16.68
C GLY A 15 -12.31 6.46 -17.69
N GLU A 16 -11.44 7.43 -17.97
CA GLU A 16 -10.25 7.22 -18.79
C GLU A 16 -9.39 6.09 -18.21
N GLN A 17 -9.10 5.11 -19.03
CA GLN A 17 -8.30 3.94 -18.65
C GLN A 17 -6.88 4.07 -19.20
N PRO A 18 -5.85 3.73 -18.40
CA PRO A 18 -4.49 3.60 -18.90
C PRO A 18 -4.44 2.61 -20.08
N ARG A 19 -3.53 2.87 -21.02
CA ARG A 19 -3.36 2.03 -22.20
C ARG A 19 -3.10 0.55 -21.88
N GLU A 20 -2.43 0.30 -20.77
CA GLU A 20 -2.07 -1.03 -20.27
C GLU A 20 -3.31 -1.87 -19.91
N LEU A 21 -4.43 -1.23 -19.62
CA LEU A 21 -5.68 -1.90 -19.29
C LEU A 21 -6.57 -2.13 -20.51
N SER A 22 -6.17 -1.65 -21.70
CA SER A 22 -6.91 -1.85 -22.94
C SER A 22 -6.94 -3.35 -23.28
N GLY A 23 -8.12 -3.91 -23.44
CA GLY A 23 -8.31 -5.34 -23.73
C GLY A 23 -8.67 -6.19 -22.52
N TYR A 24 -8.73 -5.62 -21.33
CA TYR A 24 -9.25 -6.27 -20.13
C TYR A 24 -10.65 -5.78 -19.79
N GLU A 25 -11.46 -6.66 -19.22
CA GLU A 25 -12.74 -6.28 -18.63
C GLU A 25 -12.47 -5.41 -17.38
N VAL A 26 -13.05 -4.20 -17.32
CA VAL A 26 -12.94 -3.29 -16.18
C VAL A 26 -14.32 -3.08 -15.58
N LYS A 27 -14.47 -3.38 -14.28
CA LYS A 27 -15.75 -3.29 -13.54
C LYS A 27 -15.59 -2.49 -12.25
N ALA A 28 -16.72 -2.15 -11.62
CA ALA A 28 -16.73 -1.47 -10.34
C ALA A 28 -16.57 -2.42 -9.14
N SER A 29 -16.93 -3.70 -9.31
CA SER A 29 -16.84 -4.71 -8.24
C SER A 29 -16.48 -6.08 -8.79
N LEU A 30 -16.01 -6.97 -7.91
CA LEU A 30 -15.73 -8.38 -8.26
C LEU A 30 -16.98 -9.13 -8.74
N ALA A 31 -18.15 -8.79 -8.19
CA ALA A 31 -19.41 -9.44 -8.53
C ALA A 31 -19.89 -9.15 -9.96
N GLU A 32 -19.39 -8.08 -10.59
CA GLU A 32 -19.74 -7.69 -11.95
C GLU A 32 -18.86 -8.33 -13.02
N LEU A 33 -17.79 -9.02 -12.66
CA LEU A 33 -16.91 -9.69 -13.60
C LEU A 33 -17.65 -10.87 -14.26
N ALA A 34 -17.50 -11.01 -15.58
CA ALA A 34 -18.11 -12.10 -16.34
C ALA A 34 -17.59 -13.48 -15.91
N VAL A 35 -16.33 -13.55 -15.48
CA VAL A 35 -15.69 -14.76 -14.97
C VAL A 35 -15.29 -14.51 -13.52
N LYS A 36 -15.74 -15.38 -12.60
CA LYS A 36 -15.29 -15.34 -11.20
C LYS A 36 -13.81 -15.71 -11.13
N PRO A 37 -12.95 -14.83 -10.59
CA PRO A 37 -11.53 -15.16 -10.42
C PRO A 37 -11.29 -16.17 -9.30
N ASP A 38 -10.22 -16.95 -9.40
CA ASP A 38 -9.75 -17.81 -8.32
C ASP A 38 -8.99 -17.00 -7.25
N VAL A 39 -8.30 -15.93 -7.70
CA VAL A 39 -7.46 -15.07 -6.86
C VAL A 39 -7.65 -13.60 -7.24
N ALA A 40 -7.76 -12.75 -6.25
CA ALA A 40 -7.72 -11.29 -6.38
C ALA A 40 -6.38 -10.72 -5.86
N ILE A 41 -5.64 -10.01 -6.72
CA ILE A 41 -4.47 -9.23 -6.31
C ILE A 41 -4.95 -7.84 -5.91
N LEU A 42 -4.78 -7.49 -4.64
CA LEU A 42 -5.26 -6.25 -4.06
C LEU A 42 -4.22 -5.12 -4.23
N ALA A 43 -4.21 -4.49 -5.39
CA ALA A 43 -3.39 -3.30 -5.68
C ALA A 43 -4.11 -2.03 -5.21
N THR A 44 -4.51 -1.99 -3.95
CA THR A 44 -5.29 -0.91 -3.33
C THR A 44 -4.47 -0.16 -2.28
N PRO A 45 -4.86 1.07 -1.88
CA PRO A 45 -4.25 1.71 -0.73
C PRO A 45 -4.31 0.80 0.49
N THR A 46 -3.22 0.74 1.26
CA THR A 46 -3.04 -0.22 2.36
C THR A 46 -4.20 -0.21 3.36
N ARG A 47 -4.75 0.98 3.66
CA ARG A 47 -5.89 1.13 4.59
C ARG A 47 -7.21 0.52 4.08
N SER A 48 -7.28 0.19 2.81
CA SER A 48 -8.46 -0.42 2.19
C SER A 48 -8.34 -1.93 2.00
N VAL A 49 -7.14 -2.49 2.24
CA VAL A 49 -6.84 -3.91 2.02
C VAL A 49 -7.77 -4.82 2.79
N GLU A 50 -7.94 -4.61 4.11
CA GLU A 50 -8.79 -5.45 4.93
C GLU A 50 -10.21 -5.55 4.38
N LYS A 51 -10.82 -4.40 4.04
CA LYS A 51 -12.17 -4.33 3.48
C LYS A 51 -12.29 -5.17 2.21
N PHE A 52 -11.42 -4.95 1.23
CA PHE A 52 -11.50 -5.63 -0.06
C PHE A 52 -11.09 -7.10 0.02
N ALA A 53 -10.17 -7.44 0.94
CA ALA A 53 -9.83 -8.83 1.20
C ALA A 53 -11.03 -9.61 1.76
N LEU A 54 -11.71 -9.06 2.77
CA LEU A 54 -12.90 -9.69 3.35
C LEU A 54 -14.03 -9.84 2.32
N GLU A 55 -14.23 -8.83 1.46
CA GLU A 55 -15.19 -8.90 0.36
C GLU A 55 -14.87 -10.06 -0.58
N ALA A 56 -13.62 -10.17 -1.07
CA ALA A 56 -13.20 -11.23 -1.97
C ALA A 56 -13.31 -12.62 -1.31
N LEU A 57 -12.83 -12.77 -0.07
CA LEU A 57 -12.89 -14.02 0.67
C LEU A 57 -14.33 -14.50 0.89
N SER A 58 -15.27 -13.58 1.19
CA SER A 58 -16.70 -13.91 1.35
C SER A 58 -17.34 -14.46 0.08
N MET A 59 -16.75 -14.13 -1.07
CA MET A 59 -17.17 -14.66 -2.37
C MET A 59 -16.45 -15.98 -2.73
N GLY A 60 -15.60 -16.52 -1.87
CA GLY A 60 -14.80 -17.70 -2.15
C GLY A 60 -13.65 -17.43 -3.13
N ILE A 61 -13.07 -16.22 -3.08
CA ILE A 61 -11.95 -15.78 -3.92
C ILE A 61 -10.74 -15.58 -2.99
N SER A 62 -9.65 -16.27 -3.27
CA SER A 62 -8.39 -16.11 -2.54
C SER A 62 -7.79 -14.71 -2.79
N THR A 63 -6.95 -14.22 -1.89
CA THR A 63 -6.38 -12.87 -2.01
C THR A 63 -4.86 -12.85 -1.85
N ALA A 64 -4.22 -11.88 -2.51
CA ALA A 64 -2.84 -11.49 -2.25
C ALA A 64 -2.76 -9.96 -2.17
N ASP A 65 -2.05 -9.45 -1.15
CA ASP A 65 -1.92 -8.01 -0.92
C ASP A 65 -0.48 -7.60 -0.57
N SER A 66 -0.24 -6.30 -0.57
CA SER A 66 1.03 -5.68 -0.15
C SER A 66 0.87 -4.79 1.08
N PHE A 67 -0.01 -5.17 2.02
CA PHE A 67 -0.24 -4.42 3.25
C PHE A 67 1.07 -4.12 4.00
N ASP A 68 1.29 -2.87 4.39
CA ASP A 68 2.58 -2.37 4.88
C ASP A 68 2.53 -1.63 6.24
N ILE A 69 1.38 -1.61 6.92
CA ILE A 69 1.31 -1.06 8.28
C ILE A 69 1.84 -2.10 9.27
N HIS A 70 3.14 -2.10 9.49
CA HIS A 70 3.86 -3.13 10.24
C HIS A 70 3.22 -3.49 11.59
N GLY A 71 2.82 -2.51 12.37
CA GLY A 71 2.19 -2.72 13.67
C GLY A 71 0.81 -3.40 13.62
N GLN A 72 0.17 -3.47 12.45
CA GLN A 72 -1.16 -4.03 12.26
C GLN A 72 -1.18 -5.36 11.49
N ILE A 73 -0.04 -5.81 10.97
CA ILE A 73 0.06 -7.04 10.16
C ILE A 73 -0.50 -8.25 10.91
N TRP A 74 -0.20 -8.38 12.20
CA TRP A 74 -0.70 -9.50 13.00
C TRP A 74 -2.22 -9.50 13.14
N ASN A 75 -2.81 -8.34 13.40
CA ASN A 75 -4.26 -8.20 13.53
C ASN A 75 -4.94 -8.51 12.20
N LEU A 76 -4.45 -7.94 11.10
CA LEU A 76 -4.94 -8.24 9.75
C LEU A 76 -4.86 -9.74 9.46
N ARG A 77 -3.72 -10.38 9.77
CA ARG A 77 -3.55 -11.81 9.59
C ARG A 77 -4.61 -12.61 10.33
N CYS A 78 -4.87 -12.29 11.60
CA CYS A 78 -5.88 -13.00 12.38
C CYS A 78 -7.29 -12.83 11.80
N THR A 79 -7.64 -11.61 11.35
CA THR A 79 -8.93 -11.32 10.73
C THR A 79 -9.11 -12.10 9.43
N LEU A 80 -8.12 -12.03 8.53
CA LEU A 80 -8.22 -12.69 7.22
C LEU A 80 -8.07 -14.22 7.30
N ASP A 81 -7.28 -14.76 8.25
CA ASP A 81 -7.19 -16.20 8.51
C ASP A 81 -8.55 -16.81 8.87
N LYS A 82 -9.30 -16.12 9.74
CA LYS A 82 -10.65 -16.53 10.11
C LYS A 82 -11.57 -16.54 8.90
N ALA A 83 -11.63 -15.45 8.15
CA ALA A 83 -12.49 -15.35 6.98
C ALA A 83 -12.09 -16.35 5.88
N ALA A 84 -10.79 -16.52 5.62
CA ALA A 84 -10.30 -17.47 4.63
C ALA A 84 -10.68 -18.92 4.98
N LYS A 85 -10.54 -19.31 6.24
CA LYS A 85 -10.97 -20.65 6.71
C LYS A 85 -12.48 -20.85 6.59
N GLU A 86 -13.27 -19.86 6.94
CA GLU A 86 -14.72 -19.89 6.84
C GLU A 86 -15.22 -20.12 5.40
N HIS A 87 -14.52 -19.56 4.43
CA HIS A 87 -14.90 -19.63 3.02
C HIS A 87 -14.04 -20.57 2.17
N GLY A 88 -13.14 -21.35 2.80
CA GLY A 88 -12.30 -22.32 2.09
C GLY A 88 -11.26 -21.68 1.15
N CYS A 89 -10.81 -20.46 1.47
CA CYS A 89 -9.88 -19.65 0.68
C CYS A 89 -8.50 -19.54 1.33
N VAL A 90 -7.58 -18.89 0.59
CA VAL A 90 -6.25 -18.52 1.07
C VAL A 90 -6.09 -17.01 0.97
N SER A 91 -5.50 -16.39 1.99
CA SER A 91 -5.09 -14.99 1.94
C SER A 91 -3.57 -14.89 2.17
N VAL A 92 -2.86 -14.37 1.17
CA VAL A 92 -1.43 -14.07 1.26
C VAL A 92 -1.28 -12.59 1.56
N ILE A 93 -0.87 -12.26 2.77
CA ILE A 93 -0.77 -10.88 3.23
C ILE A 93 0.67 -10.36 3.14
N SER A 94 0.81 -9.05 3.00
CA SER A 94 2.13 -8.37 3.03
C SER A 94 3.13 -8.94 2.03
N ALA A 95 2.67 -9.33 0.84
CA ALA A 95 3.48 -9.89 -0.24
C ALA A 95 4.08 -8.80 -1.15
N GLY A 96 4.48 -7.67 -0.57
CA GLY A 96 5.13 -6.56 -1.26
C GLY A 96 6.66 -6.68 -1.26
N TRP A 97 7.33 -5.55 -1.10
CA TRP A 97 8.79 -5.46 -0.98
C TRP A 97 9.22 -5.47 0.49
N VAL A 98 8.78 -4.51 1.28
CA VAL A 98 8.98 -4.41 2.73
C VAL A 98 7.65 -4.01 3.38
N PRO A 99 6.97 -4.92 4.05
CA PRO A 99 7.21 -6.36 4.19
C PRO A 99 7.01 -7.13 2.87
N GLY A 100 7.72 -8.23 2.72
CA GLY A 100 7.63 -9.11 1.55
C GLY A 100 8.97 -9.69 1.15
N SER A 101 9.37 -9.55 -0.12
CA SER A 101 10.57 -10.18 -0.67
C SER A 101 11.88 -9.76 0.01
N ASP A 102 12.04 -8.49 0.38
CA ASP A 102 13.21 -8.03 1.16
C ASP A 102 13.27 -8.71 2.53
N SER A 103 12.13 -8.91 3.18
CA SER A 103 12.06 -9.60 4.47
C SER A 103 12.55 -11.06 4.37
N VAL A 104 12.23 -11.75 3.27
CA VAL A 104 12.73 -13.11 2.99
C VAL A 104 14.23 -13.09 2.78
N VAL A 105 14.74 -12.18 1.95
CA VAL A 105 16.19 -12.03 1.69
C VAL A 105 16.95 -11.75 2.98
N ARG A 106 16.46 -10.84 3.82
CA ARG A 106 17.09 -10.54 5.13
C ARG A 106 17.13 -11.78 6.04
N THR A 107 16.06 -12.56 6.08
CA THR A 107 16.01 -13.79 6.89
C THR A 107 17.06 -14.80 6.43
N LEU A 108 17.24 -14.97 5.13
CA LEU A 108 18.27 -15.83 4.57
C LEU A 108 19.67 -15.32 4.89
N LEU A 109 19.93 -14.04 4.73
CA LEU A 109 21.23 -13.43 5.08
C LEU A 109 21.55 -13.57 6.58
N GLN A 110 20.55 -13.40 7.43
CA GLN A 110 20.70 -13.59 8.88
C GLN A 110 20.99 -15.06 9.23
N ALA A 111 20.39 -16.01 8.53
CA ALA A 111 20.71 -17.43 8.71
C ALA A 111 22.16 -17.75 8.30
N CYS A 112 22.68 -17.13 7.23
CA CYS A 112 24.06 -17.28 6.79
C CYS A 112 25.08 -16.59 7.72
N ALA A 113 24.70 -15.47 8.33
CA ALA A 113 25.56 -14.68 9.21
C ALA A 113 24.81 -14.27 10.49
N PRO A 114 24.57 -15.21 11.44
CA PRO A 114 23.71 -14.96 12.62
C PRO A 114 24.17 -13.82 13.53
N LYS A 115 25.46 -13.49 13.51
CA LYS A 115 26.05 -12.37 14.28
C LYS A 115 26.27 -11.13 13.44
N GLY A 116 25.90 -11.18 12.16
CA GLY A 116 26.02 -10.04 11.24
C GLY A 116 24.87 -9.05 11.42
N LEU A 117 25.09 -7.85 10.92
CA LEU A 117 24.04 -6.84 10.74
C LEU A 117 23.61 -6.86 9.27
N THR A 118 22.30 -7.03 9.05
CA THR A 118 21.75 -6.83 7.72
C THR A 118 21.42 -5.35 7.54
N TYR A 119 22.02 -4.74 6.54
CA TYR A 119 21.82 -3.35 6.20
C TYR A 119 21.25 -3.24 4.79
N THR A 120 20.04 -2.68 4.67
CA THR A 120 19.42 -2.38 3.38
C THR A 120 19.44 -0.87 3.16
N ASN A 121 20.13 -0.43 2.11
CA ASN A 121 20.18 0.98 1.74
C ASN A 121 19.52 1.16 0.38
N PHE A 122 18.33 1.77 0.38
CA PHE A 122 17.57 2.07 -0.85
C PHE A 122 17.94 3.44 -1.43
N GLY A 123 18.77 4.24 -0.76
CA GLY A 123 18.98 5.63 -1.11
C GLY A 123 17.71 6.49 -0.94
N PRO A 124 17.80 7.80 -1.24
CA PRO A 124 16.64 8.68 -1.28
C PRO A 124 15.70 8.27 -2.41
N GLY A 125 14.41 8.22 -2.15
CA GLY A 125 13.42 7.87 -3.17
C GLY A 125 11.99 8.20 -2.77
N MET A 126 11.12 8.27 -3.79
CA MET A 126 9.71 8.49 -3.59
C MET A 126 9.07 7.32 -2.84
N SER A 127 8.26 7.63 -1.84
CA SER A 127 7.43 6.67 -1.13
C SER A 127 5.99 6.74 -1.61
N MET A 128 5.52 5.71 -2.30
CA MET A 128 4.16 5.65 -2.85
C MET A 128 3.10 5.68 -1.75
N GLY A 129 3.23 4.83 -0.71
CA GLY A 129 2.28 4.75 0.40
C GLY A 129 2.14 6.08 1.14
N HIS A 130 3.26 6.70 1.49
CA HIS A 130 3.27 8.01 2.15
C HIS A 130 2.72 9.11 1.24
N THR A 131 3.04 9.09 -0.06
CA THR A 131 2.47 10.06 -1.04
C THR A 131 0.96 9.95 -1.12
N VAL A 132 0.42 8.74 -1.16
CA VAL A 132 -1.04 8.50 -1.18
C VAL A 132 -1.69 8.96 0.13
N ALA A 133 -1.04 8.69 1.27
CA ALA A 133 -1.52 9.14 2.58
C ALA A 133 -1.62 10.68 2.65
N VAL A 134 -0.59 11.40 2.21
CA VAL A 134 -0.61 12.87 2.18
C VAL A 134 -1.69 13.40 1.25
N LYS A 135 -1.87 12.82 0.07
CA LYS A 135 -2.93 13.22 -0.89
C LYS A 135 -4.35 13.04 -0.35
N ALA A 136 -4.53 12.20 0.65
CA ALA A 136 -5.84 11.99 1.29
C ALA A 136 -6.12 13.00 2.43
N ILE A 137 -5.17 13.87 2.77
CA ILE A 137 -5.34 14.89 3.81
C ILE A 137 -6.06 16.08 3.22
N GLU A 138 -7.10 16.53 3.91
CA GLU A 138 -7.87 17.73 3.56
C GLU A 138 -6.96 18.96 3.44
N GLY A 139 -7.10 19.72 2.37
CA GLY A 139 -6.29 20.89 2.05
C GLY A 139 -5.06 20.60 1.18
N VAL A 140 -4.82 19.32 0.81
CA VAL A 140 -3.76 18.92 -0.10
C VAL A 140 -4.30 18.68 -1.50
N LYS A 141 -3.90 19.51 -2.46
CA LYS A 141 -4.24 19.37 -3.88
C LYS A 141 -3.34 18.32 -4.57
N HIS A 142 -2.03 18.47 -4.42
CA HIS A 142 -1.02 17.52 -4.90
C HIS A 142 0.06 17.31 -3.85
N ALA A 143 0.67 16.11 -3.85
CA ALA A 143 1.74 15.80 -2.93
C ALA A 143 2.74 14.80 -3.50
N LEU A 144 3.96 14.87 -2.98
CA LEU A 144 5.03 13.90 -3.16
C LEU A 144 5.75 13.71 -1.82
N SER A 145 5.86 12.49 -1.36
CA SER A 145 6.67 12.14 -0.18
C SER A 145 7.94 11.39 -0.58
N MET A 146 9.08 11.93 -0.16
CA MET A 146 10.39 11.31 -0.33
C MET A 146 10.86 10.70 0.98
N THR A 147 11.36 9.47 0.91
CA THR A 147 12.07 8.83 2.03
C THR A 147 13.56 9.06 1.88
N ILE A 148 14.19 9.58 2.91
CA ILE A 148 15.63 9.80 2.98
C ILE A 148 16.18 8.93 4.12
N PRO A 149 16.87 7.82 3.81
CA PRO A 149 17.51 7.01 4.83
C PRO A 149 18.62 7.80 5.55
N LEU A 150 18.62 7.76 6.88
CA LEU A 150 19.63 8.39 7.73
C LEU A 150 20.62 7.38 8.32
N GLY A 151 20.51 6.10 7.95
CA GLY A 151 21.21 4.99 8.57
C GLY A 151 20.46 4.41 9.76
N THR A 152 20.90 3.24 10.23
CA THR A 152 20.35 2.58 11.45
C THR A 152 18.81 2.43 11.48
N SER A 153 18.19 2.20 10.33
CA SER A 153 16.74 2.07 10.17
C SER A 153 15.92 3.34 10.48
N ILE A 154 16.58 4.48 10.57
CA ILE A 154 15.91 5.78 10.73
C ILE A 154 15.71 6.43 9.37
N HIS A 155 14.54 7.03 9.19
CA HIS A 155 14.18 7.73 7.95
C HIS A 155 13.78 9.17 8.26
N ARG A 156 14.08 10.05 7.32
CA ARG A 156 13.52 11.39 7.25
C ARG A 156 12.51 11.41 6.10
N ARG A 157 11.37 12.06 6.32
CA ARG A 157 10.37 12.30 5.27
C ARG A 157 10.46 13.73 4.81
N MET A 158 10.72 13.91 3.53
CA MET A 158 10.56 15.22 2.87
C MET A 158 9.25 15.17 2.08
N VAL A 159 8.29 15.98 2.50
CA VAL A 159 6.94 16.00 1.91
C VAL A 159 6.75 17.33 1.20
N TYR A 160 6.53 17.26 -0.10
CA TYR A 160 6.22 18.42 -0.92
C TYR A 160 4.72 18.46 -1.17
N VAL A 161 4.08 19.59 -0.91
CA VAL A 161 2.62 19.74 -1.04
C VAL A 161 2.26 20.99 -1.84
N GLU A 162 1.32 20.84 -2.75
CA GLU A 162 0.53 21.94 -3.30
C GLU A 162 -0.76 22.01 -2.49
N LEU A 163 -1.09 23.18 -1.98
CA LEU A 163 -2.26 23.38 -1.13
C LEU A 163 -3.50 23.72 -1.96
N GLU A 164 -4.65 23.30 -1.48
CA GLU A 164 -5.94 23.79 -1.94
C GLU A 164 -6.17 25.23 -1.43
N ASN A 165 -6.99 25.99 -2.15
CA ASN A 165 -7.33 27.37 -1.76
C ASN A 165 -8.00 27.38 -0.38
N GLY A 166 -7.55 28.29 0.48
CA GLY A 166 -8.11 28.48 1.82
C GLY A 166 -7.45 27.67 2.92
N HIS A 167 -6.45 26.84 2.59
CA HIS A 167 -5.67 26.08 3.56
C HIS A 167 -4.28 26.66 3.76
N THR A 168 -3.71 26.45 4.96
CA THR A 168 -2.36 26.93 5.32
C THR A 168 -1.38 25.79 5.44
N LEU A 169 -0.10 26.05 5.17
CA LEU A 169 0.96 25.07 5.33
C LEU A 169 1.05 24.55 6.77
N GLU A 170 0.83 25.42 7.75
CA GLU A 170 0.90 25.07 9.17
C GLU A 170 -0.18 24.04 9.55
N GLU A 171 -1.44 24.28 9.15
CA GLU A 171 -2.55 23.36 9.36
C GLU A 171 -2.31 22.00 8.72
N VAL A 172 -1.95 21.99 7.43
CA VAL A 172 -1.68 20.74 6.69
C VAL A 172 -0.47 20.00 7.28
N THR A 173 0.58 20.71 7.67
CA THR A 173 1.75 20.11 8.32
C THR A 173 1.37 19.42 9.64
N ALA A 174 0.51 20.03 10.45
CA ALA A 174 0.04 19.43 11.68
C ALA A 174 -0.74 18.13 11.42
N LYS A 175 -1.64 18.13 10.42
CA LYS A 175 -2.38 16.94 10.01
C LYS A 175 -1.46 15.83 9.49
N ILE A 176 -0.45 16.15 8.68
CA ILE A 176 0.53 15.19 8.18
C ILE A 176 1.30 14.53 9.33
N ARG A 177 1.83 15.32 10.25
CA ARG A 177 2.61 14.80 11.39
C ARG A 177 1.79 13.95 12.35
N ALA A 178 0.48 14.19 12.44
CA ALA A 178 -0.43 13.38 13.26
C ALA A 178 -0.84 12.05 12.59
N ASP A 179 -0.62 11.91 11.30
CA ASP A 179 -0.96 10.68 10.59
C ASP A 179 -0.03 9.53 10.98
N PRO A 180 -0.56 8.31 11.25
CA PRO A 180 0.24 7.15 11.64
C PRO A 180 1.40 6.78 10.71
N TYR A 181 1.35 7.15 9.43
CA TYR A 181 2.46 6.97 8.48
C TYR A 181 3.67 7.86 8.79
N PHE A 182 3.46 8.98 9.49
CA PHE A 182 4.48 10.00 9.71
C PHE A 182 4.85 10.20 11.18
N ALA A 183 4.01 9.73 12.10
CA ALA A 183 4.14 10.01 13.54
C ALA A 183 5.47 9.53 14.15
N SER A 184 6.12 8.51 13.57
CA SER A 184 7.39 7.96 14.05
C SER A 184 8.61 8.51 13.34
N ASP A 185 8.45 9.28 12.26
CA ASP A 185 9.54 9.74 11.42
C ASP A 185 9.77 11.25 11.56
N GLU A 186 11.02 11.69 11.42
CA GLU A 186 11.34 13.10 11.25
C GLU A 186 10.73 13.60 9.93
N THR A 187 9.68 14.43 10.01
CA THR A 187 8.92 14.88 8.84
C THR A 187 9.05 16.38 8.61
N HIS A 188 9.54 16.74 7.43
CA HIS A 188 9.62 18.09 6.91
C HIS A 188 8.61 18.27 5.79
N VAL A 189 7.79 19.31 5.88
CA VAL A 189 6.77 19.62 4.86
C VAL A 189 7.14 20.94 4.19
N VAL A 190 7.15 20.94 2.87
CA VAL A 190 7.50 22.08 2.04
C VAL A 190 6.36 22.35 1.08
N GLN A 191 5.87 23.58 1.06
CA GLN A 191 4.91 24.02 0.06
C GLN A 191 5.63 24.27 -1.27
N VAL A 192 5.02 23.80 -2.33
CA VAL A 192 5.49 24.00 -3.71
C VAL A 192 4.33 24.53 -4.55
N ASP A 193 4.65 25.33 -5.54
CA ASP A 193 3.75 25.69 -6.61
C ASP A 193 3.97 24.72 -7.77
N SER A 194 2.90 24.20 -8.36
CA SER A 194 2.99 23.24 -9.47
C SER A 194 3.26 23.91 -10.80
#